data_ab4e1805532dd1c7ded15b4ccc956698
#
_entry.id   ab4e1805532dd1c7ded15b4ccc956698
#
_cell.length_a   1.000
_cell.length_b   1.000
_cell.length_c   1.000
_cell.angle_alpha   90.00
_cell.angle_beta   90.00
_cell.angle_gamma   90.00
#
_symmetry.space_group_name_H-M   'P 1'
#
loop_
_entity.id
_entity.type
_entity.pdbx_description
1 polymer ?
#
loop_
_entity_poly.entity_id
_entity_poly.type
_entity_poly.pdbx_seq_one_letter_code
_entity_poly.pdbx_strand_id
1 'polypeptide(L)'
;DPLVTRTLFWFSGHPIVYFWLLPAYVSWYTMIPKQAGGVLHSDTITRLVFALFIVLSAPVGFHHQYTDPGIPTWMKTIHAVMTFAVFFPSMITAFSVVSSLETAGRRRGGGRLIGWFFKLPWGEPSFAAQLLAMLTFVLGGVTGLINASYTVNLVVHNTTWVPGHFHLTVGTAVA
;
A
#
# COMPACT_ATOMS: atom_id res chain seq x y z
N ASP A 1 9.81 -27.68 -15.13
CA ASP A 1 9.46 -26.63 -16.07
C ASP A 1 9.56 -25.27 -15.36
N PRO A 2 10.42 -24.34 -15.82
CA PRO A 2 10.62 -23.04 -15.19
C PRO A 2 9.34 -22.20 -15.10
N LEU A 3 8.46 -22.27 -16.09
CA LEU A 3 7.19 -21.53 -16.09
C LEU A 3 6.26 -22.02 -14.97
N VAL A 4 6.16 -23.35 -14.79
CA VAL A 4 5.34 -23.93 -13.71
C VAL A 4 5.89 -23.49 -12.34
N THR A 5 7.19 -23.56 -12.14
CA THR A 5 7.84 -23.13 -10.89
C THR A 5 7.57 -21.65 -10.60
N ARG A 6 7.73 -20.78 -11.59
CA ARG A 6 7.46 -19.35 -11.43
C ARG A 6 5.99 -19.06 -11.17
N THR A 7 5.10 -19.76 -11.84
CA THR A 7 3.65 -19.60 -11.66
C THR A 7 3.22 -20.04 -10.25
N LEU A 8 3.70 -21.18 -9.77
CA LEU A 8 3.45 -21.64 -8.40
C LEU A 8 4.04 -20.67 -7.36
N PHE A 9 5.23 -20.12 -7.61
CA PHE A 9 5.81 -19.11 -6.76
C PHE A 9 4.94 -17.85 -6.70
N TRP A 10 4.54 -17.27 -7.83
CA TRP A 10 3.76 -16.04 -7.87
C TRP A 10 2.30 -16.21 -7.46
N PHE A 11 1.78 -17.43 -7.48
CA PHE A 11 0.47 -17.75 -6.89
C PHE A 11 0.40 -17.39 -5.40
N SER A 12 1.50 -17.53 -4.68
CA SER A 12 1.63 -17.14 -3.28
C SER A 12 2.47 -15.87 -3.08
N GLY A 13 3.38 -15.56 -4.00
CA GLY A 13 4.38 -14.51 -3.85
C GLY A 13 3.79 -13.11 -3.76
N HIS A 14 2.73 -12.81 -4.52
CA HIS A 14 2.04 -11.53 -4.36
C HIS A 14 1.10 -11.52 -3.15
N PRO A 15 0.26 -12.50 -2.89
CA PRO A 15 -0.53 -12.54 -1.65
C PRO A 15 0.30 -12.41 -0.38
N ILE A 16 1.50 -12.98 -0.30
CA ILE A 16 2.32 -12.91 0.90
C ILE A 16 2.81 -11.48 1.22
N VAL A 17 3.03 -10.64 0.22
CA VAL A 17 3.42 -9.23 0.49
C VAL A 17 2.30 -8.47 1.17
N TYR A 18 1.05 -8.78 0.88
CA TYR A 18 -0.10 -8.24 1.62
C TYR A 18 -0.18 -8.82 3.03
N PHE A 19 0.18 -10.08 3.20
CA PHE A 19 0.27 -10.70 4.53
C PHE A 19 1.24 -9.96 5.45
N TRP A 20 2.32 -9.43 4.89
CA TRP A 20 3.27 -8.59 5.62
C TRP A 20 2.75 -7.16 5.82
N LEU A 21 2.06 -6.62 4.84
CA LEU A 21 1.63 -5.23 4.84
C LEU A 21 0.36 -4.97 5.67
N LEU A 22 -0.62 -5.89 5.66
CA LEU A 22 -1.90 -5.67 6.35
C LEU A 22 -1.75 -5.45 7.86
N PRO A 23 -0.83 -6.10 8.61
CA PRO A 23 -0.56 -5.74 9.99
C PRO A 23 -0.11 -4.29 10.18
N ALA A 24 0.70 -3.74 9.27
CA ALA A 24 1.06 -2.32 9.29
C ALA A 24 -0.17 -1.43 9.09
N TYR A 25 -1.09 -1.79 8.20
CA TYR A 25 -2.38 -1.10 8.03
C TYR A 25 -3.21 -1.11 9.32
N VAL A 26 -3.28 -2.26 10.00
CA VAL A 26 -3.96 -2.35 11.30
C VAL A 26 -3.34 -1.39 12.30
N SER A 27 -2.00 -1.34 12.36
CA SER A 27 -1.28 -0.40 13.22
C SER A 27 -1.59 1.06 12.85
N TRP A 28 -1.54 1.43 11.57
CA TRP A 28 -1.85 2.78 11.13
C TRP A 28 -3.27 3.22 11.46
N TYR A 29 -4.25 2.34 11.33
CA TYR A 29 -5.64 2.65 11.68
C TYR A 29 -5.88 2.74 13.19
N THR A 30 -5.20 1.92 13.98
CA THR A 30 -5.46 1.82 15.42
C THR A 30 -4.54 2.69 16.26
N MET A 31 -3.26 2.79 15.88
CA MET A 31 -2.25 3.46 16.68
C MET A 31 -2.08 4.93 16.32
N ILE A 32 -1.96 5.26 15.03
CA ILE A 32 -1.68 6.63 14.60
C ILE A 32 -2.74 7.62 15.07
N PRO A 33 -4.05 7.41 14.84
CA PRO A 33 -5.07 8.35 15.33
C PRO A 33 -5.06 8.48 16.85
N LYS A 34 -4.89 7.36 17.55
CA LYS A 34 -4.85 7.34 19.02
C LYS A 34 -3.65 8.11 19.58
N GLN A 35 -2.46 7.88 19.03
CA GLN A 35 -1.25 8.58 19.45
C GLN A 35 -1.31 10.08 19.15
N ALA A 36 -1.97 10.45 18.04
CA ALA A 36 -2.23 11.85 17.72
C ALA A 36 -3.25 12.53 18.66
N GLY A 37 -3.94 11.77 19.51
CA GLY A 37 -5.02 12.30 20.35
C GLY A 37 -6.33 12.52 19.61
N GLY A 38 -6.54 11.78 18.54
CA GLY A 38 -7.76 11.77 17.73
C GLY A 38 -8.51 10.44 17.78
N VAL A 39 -9.41 10.29 16.84
CA VAL A 39 -10.21 9.08 16.63
C VAL A 39 -10.12 8.68 15.17
N LEU A 40 -10.30 7.40 14.89
CA LEU A 40 -10.36 6.90 13.53
C LEU A 40 -11.51 7.58 12.76
N HIS A 41 -11.23 8.03 11.54
CA HIS A 41 -12.19 8.76 10.70
C HIS A 41 -13.46 7.94 10.44
N SER A 42 -13.30 6.65 10.09
CA SER A 42 -14.44 5.75 9.85
C SER A 42 -14.03 4.28 9.99
N ASP A 43 -14.66 3.57 10.92
CA ASP A 43 -14.52 2.11 11.08
C ASP A 43 -15.11 1.36 9.88
N THR A 44 -16.26 1.81 9.37
CA THR A 44 -16.92 1.18 8.22
C THR A 44 -16.05 1.24 6.96
N ILE A 45 -15.45 2.40 6.67
CA ILE A 45 -14.54 2.56 5.53
C ILE A 45 -13.31 1.67 5.70
N THR A 46 -12.76 1.59 6.92
CA THR A 46 -11.61 0.72 7.22
C THR A 46 -11.92 -0.75 6.93
N ARG A 47 -13.07 -1.25 7.38
CA ARG A 47 -13.50 -2.63 7.10
C ARG A 47 -13.70 -2.88 5.60
N LEU A 48 -14.28 -1.93 4.88
CA LEU A 48 -14.44 -2.00 3.44
C LEU A 48 -13.07 -2.11 2.72
N VAL A 49 -12.09 -1.34 3.17
CA VAL A 49 -10.72 -1.38 2.62
C VAL A 49 -10.13 -2.78 2.76
N PHE A 50 -10.24 -3.43 3.93
CA PHE A 50 -9.75 -4.80 4.12
C PHE A 50 -10.48 -5.80 3.22
N ALA A 51 -11.80 -5.68 3.07
CA ALA A 51 -12.57 -6.52 2.15
C ALA A 51 -12.11 -6.34 0.69
N LEU A 52 -11.87 -5.09 0.26
CA LEU A 52 -11.35 -4.80 -1.07
C LEU A 52 -9.94 -5.38 -1.28
N PHE A 53 -9.06 -5.33 -0.28
CA PHE A 53 -7.74 -5.97 -0.38
C PHE A 53 -7.88 -7.49 -0.58
N ILE A 54 -8.75 -8.17 0.13
CA ILE A 54 -8.96 -9.61 -0.05
C ILE A 54 -9.41 -9.90 -1.49
N VAL A 55 -10.40 -9.17 -2.00
CA VAL A 55 -10.96 -9.43 -3.33
C VAL A 55 -9.99 -9.06 -4.45
N LEU A 56 -9.27 -7.94 -4.32
CA LEU A 56 -8.45 -7.39 -5.39
C LEU A 56 -7.00 -7.90 -5.36
N SER A 57 -6.50 -8.34 -4.22
CA SER A 57 -5.09 -8.72 -4.08
C SER A 57 -4.84 -10.22 -3.93
N ALA A 58 -5.74 -10.96 -3.28
CA ALA A 58 -5.52 -12.39 -3.07
C ALA A 58 -5.42 -13.22 -4.38
N PRO A 59 -6.22 -12.94 -5.43
CA PRO A 59 -6.14 -13.71 -6.66
C PRO A 59 -5.07 -13.20 -7.64
N VAL A 60 -4.31 -12.13 -7.35
CA VAL A 60 -3.34 -11.57 -8.29
C VAL A 60 -1.93 -12.15 -8.10
N GLY A 61 -1.18 -12.26 -9.21
CA GLY A 61 0.19 -12.78 -9.22
C GLY A 61 0.81 -12.68 -10.62
N PHE A 62 0.02 -12.81 -11.67
CA PHE A 62 0.53 -12.81 -13.06
C PHE A 62 1.06 -11.44 -13.53
N HIS A 63 0.82 -10.36 -12.82
CA HIS A 63 1.49 -9.08 -13.10
C HIS A 63 3.00 -9.13 -12.83
N HIS A 64 3.49 -10.12 -12.07
CA HIS A 64 4.92 -10.40 -11.94
C HIS A 64 5.48 -11.24 -13.10
N GLN A 65 4.63 -11.73 -13.98
CA GLN A 65 4.97 -12.62 -15.09
C GLN A 65 4.60 -12.03 -16.46
N TYR A 66 4.56 -10.71 -16.59
CA TYR A 66 4.20 -10.06 -17.86
C TYR A 66 5.14 -10.43 -19.01
N THR A 67 6.43 -10.62 -18.69
CA THR A 67 7.47 -11.00 -19.66
C THR A 67 7.61 -12.50 -19.86
N ASP A 68 6.95 -13.31 -19.03
CA ASP A 68 7.06 -14.77 -19.14
C ASP A 68 6.28 -15.25 -20.37
N PRO A 69 6.90 -16.10 -21.22
CA PRO A 69 6.20 -16.76 -22.33
C PRO A 69 5.19 -17.77 -21.79
N GLY A 70 4.13 -18.01 -22.55
CA GLY A 70 3.13 -19.03 -22.19
C GLY A 70 2.02 -18.57 -21.26
N ILE A 71 2.10 -17.38 -20.66
CA ILE A 71 0.98 -16.81 -19.91
C ILE A 71 0.04 -16.09 -20.89
N PRO A 72 -1.25 -16.49 -20.98
CA PRO A 72 -2.21 -15.87 -21.89
C PRO A 72 -2.40 -14.37 -21.63
N THR A 73 -2.53 -13.57 -22.68
CA THR A 73 -2.68 -12.11 -22.58
C THR A 73 -3.89 -11.70 -21.73
N TRP A 74 -5.00 -12.40 -21.83
CA TRP A 74 -6.19 -12.08 -21.03
C TRP A 74 -5.95 -12.23 -19.53
N MET A 75 -5.15 -13.22 -19.10
CA MET A 75 -4.76 -13.36 -17.69
C MET A 75 -3.90 -12.18 -17.25
N LYS A 76 -2.91 -11.81 -18.05
CA LYS A 76 -2.06 -10.64 -17.78
C LYS A 76 -2.91 -9.37 -17.68
N THR A 77 -3.89 -9.19 -18.55
CA THR A 77 -4.80 -8.03 -18.56
C THR A 77 -5.68 -7.99 -17.31
N ILE A 78 -6.33 -9.08 -16.93
CA ILE A 78 -7.16 -9.12 -15.71
C ILE A 78 -6.30 -8.77 -14.49
N HIS A 79 -5.14 -9.39 -14.36
CA HIS A 79 -4.25 -9.11 -13.22
C HIS A 79 -3.70 -7.68 -13.22
N ALA A 80 -3.46 -7.07 -14.39
CA ALA A 80 -3.13 -5.66 -14.49
C ALA A 80 -4.27 -4.78 -13.95
N VAL A 81 -5.50 -5.02 -14.42
CA VAL A 81 -6.69 -4.27 -13.96
C VAL A 81 -6.89 -4.40 -12.46
N MET A 82 -6.79 -5.60 -11.90
CA MET A 82 -6.93 -5.82 -10.46
C MET A 82 -5.81 -5.11 -9.67
N THR A 83 -4.58 -5.10 -10.19
CA THR A 83 -3.45 -4.42 -9.56
C THR A 83 -3.63 -2.90 -9.58
N PHE A 84 -4.16 -2.32 -10.66
CA PHE A 84 -4.55 -0.92 -10.67
C PHE A 84 -5.70 -0.64 -9.69
N ALA A 85 -6.67 -1.55 -9.59
CA ALA A 85 -7.80 -1.40 -8.69
C ALA A 85 -7.39 -1.44 -7.21
N VAL A 86 -6.38 -2.23 -6.83
CA VAL A 86 -5.90 -2.31 -5.44
C VAL A 86 -5.25 -1.02 -4.94
N PHE A 87 -4.90 -0.11 -5.84
CA PHE A 87 -4.44 1.22 -5.47
C PHE A 87 -5.52 2.03 -4.74
N PHE A 88 -6.79 1.87 -5.11
CA PHE A 88 -7.89 2.62 -4.48
C PHE A 88 -8.02 2.35 -2.97
N PRO A 89 -8.09 1.11 -2.48
CA PRO A 89 -8.14 0.88 -1.03
C PRO A 89 -6.90 1.41 -0.31
N SER A 90 -5.73 1.42 -0.93
CA SER A 90 -4.53 2.06 -0.36
C SER A 90 -4.69 3.57 -0.23
N MET A 91 -5.23 4.24 -1.23
CA MET A 91 -5.51 5.69 -1.18
C MET A 91 -6.60 6.03 -0.16
N ILE A 92 -7.65 5.21 -0.06
CA ILE A 92 -8.71 5.36 0.95
C ILE A 92 -8.10 5.24 2.36
N THR A 93 -7.15 4.33 2.57
CA THR A 93 -6.42 4.19 3.83
C THR A 93 -5.66 5.47 4.17
N ALA A 94 -4.83 5.96 3.25
CA ALA A 94 -4.07 7.18 3.45
C ALA A 94 -5.00 8.36 3.76
N PHE A 95 -6.09 8.52 3.00
CA PHE A 95 -7.09 9.55 3.23
C PHE A 95 -7.73 9.44 4.62
N SER A 96 -8.14 8.22 5.01
CA SER A 96 -8.80 7.99 6.31
C SER A 96 -7.88 8.32 7.50
N VAL A 97 -6.60 7.92 7.41
CA VAL A 97 -5.61 8.23 8.43
C VAL A 97 -5.31 9.73 8.47
N VAL A 98 -5.06 10.37 7.32
CA VAL A 98 -4.81 11.81 7.23
C VAL A 98 -5.99 12.62 7.76
N SER A 99 -7.24 12.24 7.46
CA SER A 99 -8.44 12.91 8.00
C SER A 99 -8.53 12.79 9.53
N SER A 100 -8.14 11.63 10.07
CA SER A 100 -8.05 11.43 11.53
C SER A 100 -6.99 12.35 12.16
N LEU A 101 -5.84 12.49 11.50
CA LEU A 101 -4.73 13.34 11.93
C LEU A 101 -5.08 14.83 11.84
N GLU A 102 -5.76 15.25 10.77
CA GLU A 102 -6.23 16.62 10.65
C GLU A 102 -7.14 17.00 11.80
N THR A 103 -8.11 16.13 12.11
CA THR A 103 -9.01 16.32 13.25
C THR A 103 -8.24 16.46 14.56
N ALA A 104 -7.26 15.59 14.80
CA ALA A 104 -6.42 15.62 16.00
C ALA A 104 -5.57 16.88 16.08
N GLY A 105 -4.91 17.27 14.99
CA GLY A 105 -4.06 18.47 14.94
C GLY A 105 -4.86 19.77 15.06
N ARG A 106 -6.08 19.83 14.52
CA ARG A 106 -6.99 20.98 14.71
C ARG A 106 -7.42 21.12 16.16
N ARG A 107 -7.74 20.03 16.85
CA ARG A 107 -8.04 20.04 18.29
C ARG A 107 -6.86 20.56 19.14
N ARG A 108 -5.64 20.43 18.64
CA ARG A 108 -4.40 20.97 19.26
C ARG A 108 -4.12 22.43 18.86
N GLY A 109 -5.07 23.13 18.24
CA GLY A 109 -4.94 24.53 17.85
C GLY A 109 -4.33 24.76 16.46
N GLY A 110 -4.28 23.74 15.59
CA GLY A 110 -3.83 23.85 14.20
C GLY A 110 -4.91 24.45 13.29
N GLY A 111 -5.01 25.76 13.20
CA GLY A 111 -6.15 26.46 12.56
C GLY A 111 -6.05 26.73 11.06
N ARG A 112 -4.88 26.68 10.44
CA ARG A 112 -4.68 26.98 9.01
C ARG A 112 -4.75 25.71 8.15
N LEU A 113 -4.78 25.87 6.81
CA LEU A 113 -4.91 24.75 5.86
C LEU A 113 -4.01 23.55 6.18
N ILE A 114 -2.73 23.81 6.48
CA ILE A 114 -1.73 22.78 6.84
C ILE A 114 -1.20 22.95 8.27
N GLY A 115 -1.68 23.93 9.02
CA GLY A 115 -1.18 24.24 10.38
C GLY A 115 -1.37 23.10 11.38
N TRP A 116 -2.39 22.28 11.16
CA TRP A 116 -2.68 21.09 11.96
C TRP A 116 -1.55 20.05 11.91
N PHE A 117 -0.87 19.92 10.77
CA PHE A 117 0.23 18.98 10.59
C PHE A 117 1.41 19.26 11.55
N PHE A 118 1.74 20.52 11.74
CA PHE A 118 2.81 20.92 12.65
C PHE A 118 2.43 20.83 14.14
N LYS A 119 1.17 20.55 14.45
CA LYS A 119 0.67 20.32 15.82
C LYS A 119 0.60 18.85 16.20
N LEU A 120 0.92 17.95 15.29
CA LEU A 120 0.99 16.53 15.55
C LEU A 120 2.18 16.20 16.48
N PRO A 121 2.14 15.08 17.21
CA PRO A 121 3.15 14.73 18.20
C PRO A 121 4.42 14.15 17.54
N TRP A 122 5.09 14.91 16.73
CA TRP A 122 6.31 14.50 16.01
C TRP A 122 7.46 14.09 16.92
N GLY A 123 7.47 14.53 18.19
CA GLY A 123 8.43 14.12 19.19
C GLY A 123 8.24 12.71 19.74
N GLU A 124 7.10 12.07 19.43
CA GLU A 124 6.83 10.70 19.84
C GLU A 124 7.38 9.72 18.79
N PRO A 125 8.43 8.94 19.11
CA PRO A 125 9.11 8.10 18.11
C PRO A 125 8.17 7.12 17.41
N SER A 126 7.27 6.47 18.15
CA SER A 126 6.31 5.50 17.58
C SER A 126 5.35 6.17 16.60
N PHE A 127 4.87 7.37 16.90
CA PHE A 127 4.01 8.14 15.99
C PHE A 127 4.75 8.53 14.73
N ALA A 128 5.94 9.15 14.89
CA ALA A 128 6.72 9.64 13.78
C ALA A 128 7.14 8.50 12.83
N ALA A 129 7.61 7.37 13.38
CA ALA A 129 8.01 6.21 12.59
C ALA A 129 6.85 5.65 11.77
N GLN A 130 5.69 5.42 12.38
CA GLN A 130 4.52 4.87 11.68
C GLN A 130 3.99 5.82 10.61
N LEU A 131 3.95 7.13 10.87
CA LEU A 131 3.49 8.10 9.89
C LEU A 131 4.46 8.22 8.71
N LEU A 132 5.76 8.22 8.96
CA LEU A 132 6.78 8.21 7.91
C LEU A 132 6.72 6.91 7.09
N ALA A 133 6.54 5.77 7.75
CA ALA A 133 6.34 4.47 7.08
C ALA A 133 5.13 4.50 6.14
N MET A 134 3.98 5.04 6.60
CA MET A 134 2.79 5.20 5.75
C MET A 134 3.04 6.13 4.56
N LEU A 135 3.71 7.25 4.77
CA LEU A 135 4.03 8.20 3.68
C LEU A 135 4.97 7.57 2.65
N THR A 136 6.00 6.84 3.12
CA THR A 136 6.92 6.10 2.25
C THR A 136 6.19 5.00 1.48
N PHE A 137 5.24 4.31 2.15
CA PHE A 137 4.39 3.32 1.50
C PHE A 137 3.53 3.93 0.38
N VAL A 138 2.97 5.12 0.56
CA VAL A 138 2.21 5.81 -0.50
C VAL A 138 3.08 6.07 -1.72
N LEU A 139 4.32 6.52 -1.53
CA LEU A 139 5.29 6.67 -2.62
C LEU A 139 5.61 5.31 -3.29
N GLY A 140 5.81 4.28 -2.49
CA GLY A 140 5.98 2.91 -2.97
C GLY A 140 4.78 2.42 -3.79
N GLY A 141 3.57 2.74 -3.37
CA GLY A 141 2.33 2.41 -4.10
C GLY A 141 2.29 3.05 -5.49
N VAL A 142 2.74 4.30 -5.63
CA VAL A 142 2.87 4.96 -6.95
C VAL A 142 3.86 4.21 -7.83
N THR A 143 5.00 3.79 -7.30
CA THR A 143 5.96 2.96 -8.05
C THR A 143 5.38 1.59 -8.42
N GLY A 144 4.46 1.07 -7.63
CA GLY A 144 3.68 -0.14 -7.90
C GLY A 144 2.75 -0.01 -9.11
N LEU A 145 2.12 1.15 -9.31
CA LEU A 145 1.33 1.42 -10.52
C LEU A 145 2.18 1.37 -11.79
N ILE A 146 3.42 1.84 -11.71
CA ILE A 146 4.39 1.74 -12.81
C ILE A 146 4.68 0.27 -13.12
N ASN A 147 4.90 -0.55 -12.09
CA ASN A 147 5.07 -2.00 -12.25
C ASN A 147 3.81 -2.70 -12.80
N ALA A 148 2.62 -2.22 -12.46
CA ALA A 148 1.34 -2.76 -12.92
C ALA A 148 1.06 -2.43 -14.40
N SER A 149 1.65 -1.36 -14.94
CA SER A 149 1.52 -0.98 -16.33
C SER A 149 2.27 -1.98 -17.22
N TYR A 150 1.52 -2.74 -18.03
CA TYR A 150 2.11 -3.77 -18.89
C TYR A 150 3.24 -3.24 -19.77
N THR A 151 3.02 -2.13 -20.46
CA THR A 151 3.99 -1.54 -21.37
C THR A 151 5.26 -1.06 -20.65
N VAL A 152 5.08 -0.38 -19.51
CA VAL A 152 6.22 0.13 -18.73
C VAL A 152 6.95 -1.02 -18.03
N ASN A 153 6.22 -2.04 -17.59
CA ASN A 153 6.81 -3.22 -16.96
C ASN A 153 7.81 -3.92 -17.89
N LEU A 154 7.58 -3.95 -19.20
CA LEU A 154 8.55 -4.52 -20.15
C LEU A 154 9.94 -3.87 -20.09
N VAL A 155 9.99 -2.60 -19.65
CA VAL A 155 11.27 -1.85 -19.55
C VAL A 155 11.87 -1.97 -18.14
N VAL A 156 11.04 -1.95 -17.10
CA VAL A 156 11.53 -1.95 -15.71
C VAL A 156 11.68 -3.36 -15.11
N HIS A 157 11.14 -4.38 -15.77
CA HIS A 157 11.23 -5.78 -15.33
C HIS A 157 12.69 -6.24 -15.22
N ASN A 158 13.00 -6.97 -14.16
CA ASN A 158 14.37 -7.44 -13.85
C ASN A 158 15.44 -6.33 -13.72
N THR A 159 15.02 -5.10 -13.49
CA THR A 159 15.93 -3.98 -13.17
C THR A 159 15.93 -3.68 -11.66
N THR A 160 16.81 -2.78 -11.22
CA THR A 160 16.83 -2.28 -9.82
C THR A 160 15.58 -1.51 -9.42
N TRP A 161 14.70 -1.18 -10.37
CA TRP A 161 13.39 -0.60 -10.09
C TRP A 161 12.53 -1.50 -9.21
N VAL A 162 12.53 -2.82 -9.47
CA VAL A 162 11.70 -3.78 -8.72
C VAL A 162 12.11 -3.87 -7.24
N PRO A 163 13.42 -4.08 -6.91
CA PRO A 163 13.89 -3.97 -5.53
C PRO A 163 13.61 -2.60 -4.91
N GLY A 164 13.77 -1.49 -5.65
CA GLY A 164 13.46 -0.15 -5.16
C GLY A 164 12.00 -0.01 -4.74
N HIS A 165 11.06 -0.43 -5.58
CA HIS A 165 9.64 -0.48 -5.25
C HIS A 165 9.38 -1.31 -3.98
N PHE A 166 9.95 -2.51 -3.91
CA PHE A 166 9.76 -3.42 -2.79
C PHE A 166 10.30 -2.83 -1.46
N HIS A 167 11.44 -2.17 -1.50
CA HIS A 167 11.99 -1.52 -0.30
C HIS A 167 11.14 -0.35 0.18
N LEU A 168 10.54 0.42 -0.74
CA LEU A 168 9.62 1.49 -0.37
C LEU A 168 8.30 0.96 0.22
N THR A 169 7.80 -0.18 -0.25
CA THR A 169 6.52 -0.72 0.21
C THR A 169 6.67 -1.61 1.43
N VAL A 170 7.54 -2.61 1.40
CA VAL A 170 7.69 -3.60 2.48
C VAL A 170 8.85 -3.23 3.39
N GLY A 171 10.00 -2.88 2.85
CA GLY A 171 11.20 -2.61 3.63
C GLY A 171 11.04 -1.46 4.62
N THR A 172 10.35 -0.38 4.24
CA THR A 172 10.15 0.78 5.11
C THR A 172 8.78 0.81 5.79
N ALA A 173 7.75 0.21 5.19
CA ALA A 173 6.41 0.25 5.75
C ALA A 173 6.17 -0.83 6.81
N VAL A 174 6.90 -1.95 6.76
CA VAL A 174 6.69 -3.11 7.65
C VAL A 174 7.81 -3.21 8.69
N ALA A 175 9.04 -2.87 8.31
CA ALA A 175 10.19 -2.89 9.22
C ALA A 175 10.25 -1.64 10.10
#